data_8301b0d8c4a9d6c10eec261791d48d53
#
_entry.id   8301b0d8c4a9d6c10eec261791d48d53
#
_cell.length_a   1.000
_cell.length_b   1.000
_cell.length_c   1.000
_cell.angle_alpha   90.00
_cell.angle_beta   90.00
_cell.angle_gamma   90.00
#
_symmetry.space_group_name_H-M   'P 1'
#
loop_
_entity.id
_entity.type
_entity.pdbx_description
1 polymer ?
#
loop_
_entity_poly.entity_id
_entity_poly.type
_entity_poly.pdbx_seq_one_letter_code
_entity_poly.pdbx_strand_id
1 'polypeptide(L)'
;MKRLNKIWTMLWSIALSTLMVQQASGGSENVGVRQIPAPSKERGIDLDVTVWYPARSGGKSVTLGESVFFAGTPSMRDAPISDGKFPLILLSHGAGLAGNPQALSWIATPLAKHGFVVAAPAHPGNTGTNRSAAETMKLWLRPGDISETLNAMEKDAFFKEQLEYDEVGTLGLSMGGSTALAIAGARIDPKRLADYCDTDALNPSLCEWVRQSGVDLHAMDLRSAGRDNEDRRIRFVMAIDPAPVDVFDFNSFSKISVPVELVNLGQPGKIPLTAEASKIAKAIPNATYSTIGDASHYSMFAECKPGASEIAETEKVRDPICMDGVSRARSEIHTQLINMVVAAFSREVKSSH
;
A
#
# COMPACT_ATOMS: atom_id res chain seq x y z
N MET A 1 -16.37 9.89 90.60
CA MET A 1 -16.58 8.71 89.78
C MET A 1 -17.60 9.06 88.67
N LYS A 2 -17.18 9.42 87.49
CA LYS A 2 -18.05 9.55 86.31
C LYS A 2 -17.27 9.04 85.09
N ARG A 3 -17.76 7.94 84.48
CA ARG A 3 -17.20 7.34 83.30
C ARG A 3 -17.62 8.15 82.04
N LEU A 4 -16.70 8.59 81.20
CA LEU A 4 -16.97 9.12 79.86
C LEU A 4 -16.94 7.96 78.86
N ASN A 5 -18.07 7.78 78.19
CA ASN A 5 -18.17 6.91 77.01
C ASN A 5 -17.66 7.69 75.79
N LYS A 6 -16.64 7.15 75.08
CA LYS A 6 -16.21 7.60 73.76
C LYS A 6 -16.98 6.79 72.70
N ILE A 7 -17.81 7.47 71.94
CA ILE A 7 -18.46 6.93 70.73
C ILE A 7 -17.47 7.10 69.59
N TRP A 8 -17.10 5.98 69.00
CA TRP A 8 -16.33 5.97 67.76
C TRP A 8 -17.28 5.90 66.55
N THR A 9 -17.36 6.95 65.78
CA THR A 9 -18.02 6.98 64.48
C THR A 9 -17.06 6.43 63.39
N MET A 10 -17.36 5.24 62.88
CA MET A 10 -16.67 4.68 61.71
C MET A 10 -17.27 5.31 60.44
N LEU A 11 -16.47 6.12 59.75
CA LEU A 11 -16.75 6.59 58.38
C LEU A 11 -16.35 5.49 57.40
N TRP A 12 -17.31 4.90 56.74
CA TRP A 12 -17.10 4.00 55.62
C TRP A 12 -16.93 4.85 54.36
N SER A 13 -15.69 4.91 53.83
CA SER A 13 -15.39 5.45 52.49
C SER A 13 -15.68 4.38 51.46
N ILE A 14 -16.75 4.55 50.68
CA ILE A 14 -17.04 3.74 49.52
C ILE A 14 -16.15 4.25 48.39
N ALA A 15 -15.08 3.52 48.06
CA ALA A 15 -14.28 3.74 46.87
C ALA A 15 -15.06 3.19 45.67
N LEU A 16 -15.62 4.06 44.86
CA LEU A 16 -16.17 3.72 43.55
C LEU A 16 -15.00 3.44 42.58
N SER A 17 -14.69 2.16 42.38
CA SER A 17 -13.76 1.73 41.35
C SER A 17 -14.48 1.79 40.00
N THR A 18 -14.25 2.84 39.25
CA THR A 18 -14.60 2.89 37.81
C THR A 18 -13.72 1.90 37.07
N LEU A 19 -14.26 0.72 36.74
CA LEU A 19 -13.69 -0.16 35.74
C LEU A 19 -13.74 0.58 34.39
N MET A 20 -12.61 1.11 33.94
CA MET A 20 -12.42 1.43 32.53
C MET A 20 -12.39 0.10 31.78
N VAL A 21 -13.47 -0.21 31.09
CA VAL A 21 -13.49 -1.24 30.08
C VAL A 21 -12.65 -0.70 28.93
N GLN A 22 -11.38 -1.11 28.89
CA GLN A 22 -10.55 -0.97 27.71
C GLN A 22 -11.21 -1.84 26.63
N GLN A 23 -11.91 -1.22 25.67
CA GLN A 23 -12.31 -1.90 24.46
C GLN A 23 -11.02 -2.32 23.75
N ALA A 24 -10.63 -3.55 23.94
CA ALA A 24 -9.69 -4.19 23.06
C ALA A 24 -10.31 -4.12 21.64
N SER A 25 -9.65 -3.42 20.73
CA SER A 25 -9.97 -3.47 19.30
C SER A 25 -9.70 -4.90 18.82
N GLY A 26 -10.68 -5.77 19.01
CA GLY A 26 -10.63 -7.15 18.52
C GLY A 26 -10.62 -7.09 17.00
N GLY A 27 -9.51 -7.49 16.39
CA GLY A 27 -9.42 -7.66 14.95
C GLY A 27 -10.52 -8.63 14.48
N SER A 28 -11.09 -8.38 13.31
CA SER A 28 -12.10 -9.25 12.72
C SER A 28 -11.45 -10.58 12.30
N GLU A 29 -12.02 -11.71 12.70
CA GLU A 29 -11.54 -13.02 12.23
C GLU A 29 -11.76 -13.20 10.72
N ASN A 30 -12.80 -12.57 10.15
CA ASN A 30 -13.17 -12.67 8.75
C ASN A 30 -12.82 -11.40 7.99
N VAL A 31 -12.30 -11.57 6.78
CA VAL A 31 -12.05 -10.48 5.84
C VAL A 31 -12.97 -10.60 4.65
N GLY A 32 -13.79 -9.58 4.45
CA GLY A 32 -14.60 -9.43 3.27
C GLY A 32 -13.79 -8.88 2.11
N VAL A 33 -14.15 -9.26 0.88
CA VAL A 33 -13.63 -8.65 -0.33
C VAL A 33 -14.75 -8.31 -1.29
N ARG A 34 -14.65 -7.13 -1.92
CA ARG A 34 -15.61 -6.67 -2.92
C ARG A 34 -14.90 -5.93 -4.03
N GLN A 35 -15.48 -5.95 -5.23
CA GLN A 35 -15.04 -5.11 -6.34
C GLN A 35 -16.07 -4.01 -6.57
N ILE A 36 -15.59 -2.80 -6.77
CA ILE A 36 -16.41 -1.64 -7.13
C ILE A 36 -15.76 -0.92 -8.32
N PRO A 37 -16.55 -0.27 -9.20
CA PRO A 37 -16.01 0.59 -10.24
C PRO A 37 -15.65 1.97 -9.67
N ALA A 38 -14.54 2.54 -10.16
CA ALA A 38 -14.18 3.94 -9.92
C ALA A 38 -14.09 4.65 -11.28
N PRO A 39 -15.08 5.50 -11.63
CA PRO A 39 -15.09 6.22 -12.89
C PRO A 39 -13.88 7.15 -13.01
N SER A 40 -13.03 6.94 -14.01
CA SER A 40 -11.88 7.80 -14.29
C SER A 40 -12.06 8.54 -15.61
N LYS A 41 -12.35 9.84 -15.52
CA LYS A 41 -12.50 10.70 -16.71
C LYS A 41 -11.20 10.82 -17.50
N GLU A 42 -10.08 10.89 -16.81
CA GLU A 42 -8.77 11.04 -17.43
C GLU A 42 -8.34 9.78 -18.18
N ARG A 43 -8.71 8.60 -17.65
CA ARG A 43 -8.47 7.31 -18.32
C ARG A 43 -9.51 7.01 -19.40
N GLY A 44 -10.68 7.65 -19.34
CA GLY A 44 -11.84 7.36 -20.21
C GLY A 44 -12.48 5.99 -19.98
N ILE A 45 -12.21 5.37 -18.82
CA ILE A 45 -12.73 4.06 -18.41
C ILE A 45 -13.07 4.08 -16.92
N ASP A 46 -13.83 3.11 -16.48
CA ASP A 46 -13.96 2.80 -15.06
C ASP A 46 -12.78 1.91 -14.63
N LEU A 47 -12.20 2.23 -13.47
CA LEU A 47 -11.15 1.41 -12.85
C LEU A 47 -11.80 0.31 -12.02
N ASP A 48 -11.28 -0.91 -12.10
CA ASP A 48 -11.66 -1.98 -11.20
C ASP A 48 -10.94 -1.78 -9.85
N VAL A 49 -11.70 -1.53 -8.79
CA VAL A 49 -11.16 -1.38 -7.43
C VAL A 49 -11.48 -2.63 -6.62
N THR A 50 -10.45 -3.29 -6.09
CA THR A 50 -10.62 -4.37 -5.13
C THR A 50 -10.55 -3.79 -3.71
N VAL A 51 -11.57 -4.10 -2.89
CA VAL A 51 -11.68 -3.59 -1.52
C VAL A 51 -11.70 -4.74 -0.54
N TRP A 52 -10.75 -4.77 0.40
CA TRP A 52 -10.72 -5.67 1.56
C TRP A 52 -11.22 -4.91 2.79
N TYR A 53 -12.00 -5.58 3.64
CA TYR A 53 -12.62 -4.92 4.78
C TYR A 53 -12.89 -5.90 5.93
N PRO A 54 -12.95 -5.41 7.18
CA PRO A 54 -13.39 -6.20 8.32
C PRO A 54 -14.81 -6.70 8.10
N ALA A 55 -15.04 -8.01 8.23
CA ALA A 55 -16.34 -8.59 7.89
C ALA A 55 -16.88 -9.48 9.00
N ARG A 56 -18.20 -9.53 9.09
CA ARG A 56 -18.95 -10.53 9.85
C ARG A 56 -18.97 -11.86 9.08
N SER A 57 -19.41 -12.92 9.74
CA SER A 57 -19.60 -14.22 9.10
C SER A 57 -20.57 -14.13 7.90
N GLY A 58 -20.24 -14.80 6.81
CA GLY A 58 -21.03 -14.82 5.57
C GLY A 58 -20.16 -14.64 4.34
N GLY A 59 -20.82 -14.45 3.19
CA GLY A 59 -20.15 -14.33 1.90
C GLY A 59 -19.73 -15.68 1.31
N LYS A 60 -19.00 -15.62 0.20
CA LYS A 60 -18.50 -16.81 -0.52
C LYS A 60 -16.97 -16.87 -0.38
N SER A 61 -16.44 -18.01 0.06
CA SER A 61 -14.99 -18.22 0.12
C SER A 61 -14.34 -18.07 -1.26
N VAL A 62 -13.26 -17.27 -1.31
CA VAL A 62 -12.45 -17.06 -2.51
C VAL A 62 -10.98 -16.98 -2.12
N THR A 63 -10.10 -17.33 -3.06
CA THR A 63 -8.65 -17.14 -2.93
C THR A 63 -8.21 -16.07 -3.92
N LEU A 64 -7.54 -15.02 -3.45
CA LEU A 64 -7.11 -13.88 -4.25
C LEU A 64 -5.59 -13.89 -4.45
N GLY A 65 -5.15 -13.41 -5.61
CA GLY A 65 -3.73 -13.27 -5.94
C GLY A 65 -3.02 -14.57 -6.26
N GLU A 66 -3.75 -15.69 -6.35
CA GLU A 66 -3.17 -16.97 -6.76
C GLU A 66 -2.72 -16.93 -8.21
N SER A 67 -1.54 -17.48 -8.48
CA SER A 67 -0.99 -17.61 -9.83
C SER A 67 -0.21 -18.94 -9.97
N VAL A 68 0.43 -19.14 -11.11
CA VAL A 68 1.35 -20.28 -11.30
C VAL A 68 2.56 -20.20 -10.37
N PHE A 69 2.98 -18.97 -10.01
CA PHE A 69 4.15 -18.73 -9.14
C PHE A 69 3.78 -18.57 -7.67
N PHE A 70 2.67 -17.93 -7.36
CA PHE A 70 2.37 -17.41 -6.04
C PHE A 70 1.17 -18.07 -5.39
N ALA A 71 1.27 -18.27 -4.09
CA ALA A 71 0.15 -18.67 -3.25
C ALA A 71 -0.85 -17.52 -3.11
N GLY A 72 -2.13 -17.87 -3.14
CA GLY A 72 -3.19 -16.89 -2.93
C GLY A 72 -3.56 -16.74 -1.45
N THR A 73 -4.32 -15.71 -1.16
CA THR A 73 -4.80 -15.38 0.19
C THR A 73 -6.32 -15.57 0.27
N PRO A 74 -6.83 -16.32 1.27
CA PRO A 74 -8.26 -16.53 1.42
C PRO A 74 -8.98 -15.29 1.92
N SER A 75 -10.18 -15.05 1.39
CA SER A 75 -11.08 -13.97 1.78
C SER A 75 -12.53 -14.38 1.53
N MET A 76 -13.50 -13.62 2.02
CA MET A 76 -14.93 -13.88 1.88
C MET A 76 -15.56 -12.86 0.94
N ARG A 77 -15.87 -13.25 -0.29
CA ARG A 77 -16.51 -12.37 -1.26
C ARG A 77 -17.91 -11.97 -0.79
N ASP A 78 -18.18 -10.64 -0.82
CA ASP A 78 -19.45 -10.04 -0.46
C ASP A 78 -19.95 -10.40 0.96
N ALA A 79 -19.02 -10.68 1.89
CA ALA A 79 -19.37 -10.82 3.30
C ALA A 79 -19.95 -9.50 3.85
N PRO A 80 -20.90 -9.54 4.79
CA PRO A 80 -21.37 -8.32 5.44
C PRO A 80 -20.22 -7.60 6.17
N ILE A 81 -20.09 -6.29 5.97
CA ILE A 81 -19.09 -5.50 6.70
C ILE A 81 -19.36 -5.52 8.21
N SER A 82 -18.32 -5.50 9.02
CA SER A 82 -18.42 -5.39 10.47
C SER A 82 -19.03 -4.05 10.89
N ASP A 83 -19.63 -4.01 12.07
CA ASP A 83 -20.17 -2.77 12.62
C ASP A 83 -19.04 -1.82 13.04
N GLY A 84 -19.28 -0.53 12.93
CA GLY A 84 -18.32 0.53 13.23
C GLY A 84 -17.85 1.28 12.00
N LYS A 85 -16.89 2.17 12.22
CA LYS A 85 -16.21 2.92 11.17
C LYS A 85 -14.73 2.57 11.15
N PHE A 86 -14.14 2.63 9.97
CA PHE A 86 -12.79 2.14 9.75
C PHE A 86 -11.96 3.17 8.98
N PRO A 87 -10.69 3.36 9.37
CA PRO A 87 -9.76 4.12 8.58
C PRO A 87 -9.51 3.45 7.22
N LEU A 88 -9.24 4.26 6.19
CA LEU A 88 -9.07 3.81 4.81
C LEU A 88 -7.59 3.83 4.42
N ILE A 89 -7.11 2.72 3.89
CA ILE A 89 -5.82 2.61 3.21
C ILE A 89 -6.07 2.51 1.71
N LEU A 90 -5.60 3.49 0.96
CA LEU A 90 -5.54 3.43 -0.50
C LEU A 90 -4.25 2.73 -0.90
N LEU A 91 -4.36 1.55 -1.50
CA LEU A 91 -3.22 0.69 -1.79
C LEU A 91 -2.87 0.74 -3.28
N SER A 92 -1.63 1.12 -3.61
CA SER A 92 -1.12 1.16 -4.99
C SER A 92 -0.15 0.02 -5.24
N HIS A 93 -0.46 -0.81 -6.24
CA HIS A 93 0.35 -1.96 -6.65
C HIS A 93 1.54 -1.59 -7.54
N GLY A 94 2.51 -2.49 -7.66
CA GLY A 94 3.67 -2.39 -8.53
C GLY A 94 3.36 -2.60 -10.01
N ALA A 95 4.37 -2.99 -10.76
CA ALA A 95 4.27 -3.39 -12.16
C ALA A 95 4.66 -4.88 -12.32
N GLY A 96 4.58 -5.40 -13.55
CA GLY A 96 4.99 -6.77 -13.87
C GLY A 96 4.09 -7.82 -13.22
N LEU A 97 4.68 -8.83 -12.59
CA LEU A 97 3.95 -9.95 -11.96
C LEU A 97 3.13 -9.52 -10.73
N ALA A 98 3.53 -8.42 -10.06
CA ALA A 98 2.75 -7.78 -8.99
C ALA A 98 1.84 -6.66 -9.52
N GLY A 99 1.61 -6.59 -10.83
CA GLY A 99 0.91 -5.50 -11.51
C GLY A 99 -0.62 -5.54 -11.41
N ASN A 100 -1.18 -6.10 -10.33
CA ASN A 100 -2.61 -6.07 -10.09
C ASN A 100 -2.92 -6.01 -8.58
N PRO A 101 -4.10 -5.48 -8.21
CA PRO A 101 -4.49 -5.33 -6.80
C PRO A 101 -4.48 -6.66 -6.03
N GLN A 102 -4.97 -7.72 -6.64
CA GLN A 102 -5.14 -9.01 -5.96
C GLN A 102 -3.80 -9.66 -5.60
N ALA A 103 -2.71 -9.36 -6.34
CA ALA A 103 -1.37 -9.80 -5.99
C ALA A 103 -0.89 -9.27 -4.62
N LEU A 104 -1.52 -8.19 -4.12
CA LEU A 104 -1.25 -7.61 -2.80
C LEU A 104 -2.19 -8.11 -1.69
N SER A 105 -2.97 -9.17 -1.96
CA SER A 105 -3.89 -9.74 -0.95
C SER A 105 -3.14 -10.22 0.30
N TRP A 106 -1.87 -10.61 0.17
CA TRP A 106 -1.03 -11.05 1.28
C TRP A 106 -0.82 -9.97 2.35
N ILE A 107 -0.87 -8.68 1.96
CA ILE A 107 -0.79 -7.54 2.89
C ILE A 107 -2.17 -6.92 3.15
N ALA A 108 -3.02 -6.81 2.13
CA ALA A 108 -4.34 -6.19 2.27
C ALA A 108 -5.27 -6.97 3.21
N THR A 109 -5.26 -8.32 3.12
CA THR A 109 -6.09 -9.16 3.99
C THR A 109 -5.71 -9.03 5.47
N PRO A 110 -4.42 -9.11 5.89
CA PRO A 110 -4.05 -8.84 7.27
C PRO A 110 -4.39 -7.42 7.74
N LEU A 111 -4.21 -6.40 6.91
CA LEU A 111 -4.59 -5.02 7.26
C LEU A 111 -6.09 -4.92 7.55
N ALA A 112 -6.93 -5.58 6.75
CA ALA A 112 -8.37 -5.64 7.02
C ALA A 112 -8.68 -6.38 8.34
N LYS A 113 -7.96 -7.45 8.69
CA LYS A 113 -8.06 -8.09 10.02
C LYS A 113 -7.73 -7.13 11.17
N HIS A 114 -6.83 -6.18 10.95
CA HIS A 114 -6.45 -5.16 11.92
C HIS A 114 -7.38 -3.93 11.95
N GLY A 115 -8.53 -4.03 11.28
CA GLY A 115 -9.56 -3.00 11.33
C GLY A 115 -9.37 -1.85 10.37
N PHE A 116 -8.71 -2.06 9.22
CA PHE A 116 -8.65 -1.10 8.13
C PHE A 116 -9.57 -1.52 6.99
N VAL A 117 -10.13 -0.57 6.26
CA VAL A 117 -10.62 -0.81 4.91
C VAL A 117 -9.47 -0.53 3.96
N VAL A 118 -9.19 -1.45 3.03
CA VAL A 118 -8.10 -1.33 2.06
C VAL A 118 -8.67 -1.34 0.65
N ALA A 119 -8.50 -0.27 -0.10
CA ALA A 119 -9.01 -0.13 -1.47
C ALA A 119 -7.85 0.03 -2.47
N ALA A 120 -7.80 -0.82 -3.48
CA ALA A 120 -6.72 -0.85 -4.46
C ALA A 120 -7.29 -0.83 -5.90
N PRO A 121 -7.05 0.24 -6.69
CA PRO A 121 -7.40 0.25 -8.10
C PRO A 121 -6.46 -0.63 -8.93
N ALA A 122 -6.98 -1.22 -9.99
CA ALA A 122 -6.18 -1.81 -11.05
C ALA A 122 -5.70 -0.68 -11.99
N HIS A 123 -4.42 -0.29 -11.86
CA HIS A 123 -3.85 0.71 -12.76
C HIS A 123 -3.75 0.17 -14.19
N PRO A 124 -4.27 0.88 -15.21
CA PRO A 124 -4.23 0.43 -16.60
C PRO A 124 -2.83 0.12 -17.10
N GLY A 125 -2.72 -0.86 -17.99
CA GLY A 125 -1.46 -1.29 -18.60
C GLY A 125 -0.66 -2.32 -17.81
N ASN A 126 -1.03 -2.62 -16.56
CA ASN A 126 -0.25 -3.50 -15.69
C ASN A 126 -0.89 -4.90 -15.50
N THR A 127 -2.13 -5.12 -15.91
CA THR A 127 -2.88 -6.33 -15.57
C THR A 127 -3.05 -7.27 -16.76
N GLY A 128 -2.80 -8.57 -16.56
CA GLY A 128 -3.20 -9.69 -17.41
C GLY A 128 -3.17 -9.44 -18.92
N THR A 129 -4.33 -9.52 -19.55
CA THR A 129 -4.53 -9.28 -20.99
C THR A 129 -4.38 -7.82 -21.40
N ASN A 130 -4.39 -6.88 -20.45
CA ASN A 130 -4.25 -5.43 -20.67
C ASN A 130 -2.84 -4.93 -20.35
N ARG A 131 -1.79 -5.71 -20.64
CA ARG A 131 -0.40 -5.28 -20.46
C ARG A 131 0.03 -4.35 -21.60
N SER A 132 0.44 -3.14 -21.21
CA SER A 132 0.92 -2.12 -22.15
C SER A 132 2.05 -1.33 -21.51
N ALA A 133 3.24 -1.37 -22.09
CA ALA A 133 4.37 -0.60 -21.60
C ALA A 133 4.09 0.91 -21.67
N ALA A 134 3.42 1.36 -22.75
CA ALA A 134 3.05 2.77 -22.90
C ALA A 134 2.08 3.23 -21.78
N GLU A 135 1.06 2.44 -21.46
CA GLU A 135 0.14 2.78 -20.37
C GLU A 135 0.80 2.69 -18.99
N THR A 136 1.67 1.69 -18.77
CA THR A 136 2.44 1.54 -17.54
C THR A 136 3.34 2.73 -17.28
N MET A 137 3.98 3.26 -18.31
CA MET A 137 4.90 4.41 -18.20
C MET A 137 4.19 5.76 -18.06
N LYS A 138 2.86 5.82 -18.18
CA LYS A 138 2.07 7.01 -17.81
C LYS A 138 1.96 7.15 -16.28
N LEU A 139 3.10 7.24 -15.62
CA LEU A 139 3.21 7.25 -14.15
C LEU A 139 2.41 8.38 -13.50
N TRP A 140 2.26 9.51 -14.18
CA TRP A 140 1.52 10.68 -13.71
C TRP A 140 -0.01 10.50 -13.64
N LEU A 141 -0.54 9.44 -14.25
CA LEU A 141 -1.97 9.13 -14.19
C LEU A 141 -2.34 8.30 -12.93
N ARG A 142 -1.37 7.55 -12.38
CA ARG A 142 -1.60 6.65 -11.25
C ARG A 142 -2.08 7.37 -9.96
N PRO A 143 -1.56 8.55 -9.58
CA PRO A 143 -2.12 9.28 -8.44
C PRO A 143 -3.58 9.68 -8.65
N GLY A 144 -3.98 10.04 -9.88
CA GLY A 144 -5.37 10.26 -10.25
C GLY A 144 -6.24 9.02 -10.06
N ASP A 145 -5.73 7.83 -10.40
CA ASP A 145 -6.44 6.57 -10.17
C ASP A 145 -6.72 6.35 -8.65
N ILE A 146 -5.79 6.75 -7.78
CA ILE A 146 -5.97 6.69 -6.32
C ILE A 146 -7.02 7.69 -5.84
N SER A 147 -6.99 8.93 -6.35
CA SER A 147 -8.00 9.94 -6.02
C SER A 147 -9.41 9.53 -6.48
N GLU A 148 -9.54 8.94 -7.67
CA GLU A 148 -10.83 8.43 -8.15
C GLU A 148 -11.30 7.21 -7.35
N THR A 149 -10.39 6.38 -6.87
CA THR A 149 -10.71 5.31 -5.92
C THR A 149 -11.31 5.87 -4.64
N LEU A 150 -10.70 6.89 -4.06
CA LEU A 150 -11.24 7.58 -2.88
C LEU A 150 -12.63 8.17 -3.17
N ASN A 151 -12.79 8.85 -4.30
CA ASN A 151 -14.08 9.40 -4.74
C ASN A 151 -15.17 8.31 -4.88
N ALA A 152 -14.79 7.12 -5.34
CA ALA A 152 -15.72 5.99 -5.46
C ALA A 152 -16.09 5.42 -4.08
N MET A 153 -15.11 5.27 -3.17
CA MET A 153 -15.35 4.79 -1.79
C MET A 153 -16.29 5.72 -1.01
N GLU A 154 -16.13 7.04 -1.16
CA GLU A 154 -16.99 8.06 -0.52
C GLU A 154 -18.45 8.00 -1.01
N LYS A 155 -18.69 7.48 -2.20
CA LYS A 155 -20.03 7.42 -2.83
C LYS A 155 -20.65 6.03 -2.77
N ASP A 156 -19.84 4.98 -2.58
CA ASP A 156 -20.33 3.61 -2.61
C ASP A 156 -21.31 3.34 -1.45
N ALA A 157 -22.49 2.84 -1.78
CA ALA A 157 -23.57 2.65 -0.81
C ALA A 157 -23.23 1.61 0.28
N PHE A 158 -22.30 0.70 0.01
CA PHE A 158 -21.88 -0.32 0.97
C PHE A 158 -20.81 0.20 1.95
N PHE A 159 -19.93 1.11 1.50
CA PHE A 159 -18.78 1.55 2.29
C PHE A 159 -18.95 2.93 2.94
N LYS A 160 -19.66 3.87 2.31
CA LYS A 160 -19.67 5.29 2.69
C LYS A 160 -19.99 5.58 4.16
N GLU A 161 -20.84 4.79 4.80
CA GLU A 161 -21.22 4.98 6.22
C GLU A 161 -20.25 4.29 7.19
N GLN A 162 -19.33 3.44 6.69
CA GLN A 162 -18.35 2.68 7.46
C GLN A 162 -16.92 3.22 7.37
N LEU A 163 -16.73 4.39 6.75
CA LEU A 163 -15.40 5.00 6.60
C LEU A 163 -15.23 6.21 7.52
N GLU A 164 -14.02 6.33 8.10
CA GLU A 164 -13.54 7.54 8.75
C GLU A 164 -12.81 8.40 7.71
N TYR A 165 -13.50 9.43 7.20
CA TYR A 165 -12.98 10.24 6.07
C TYR A 165 -11.79 11.13 6.43
N ASP A 166 -11.58 11.41 7.72
CA ASP A 166 -10.40 12.13 8.20
C ASP A 166 -9.21 11.21 8.46
N GLU A 167 -9.40 9.90 8.29
CA GLU A 167 -8.45 8.83 8.54
C GLU A 167 -8.09 8.08 7.26
N VAL A 168 -7.57 8.79 6.26
CA VAL A 168 -7.18 8.23 4.96
C VAL A 168 -5.68 8.33 4.76
N GLY A 169 -5.05 7.20 4.46
CA GLY A 169 -3.64 7.17 4.07
C GLY A 169 -3.40 6.32 2.82
N THR A 170 -2.20 6.44 2.26
CA THR A 170 -1.81 5.71 1.05
C THR A 170 -0.61 4.80 1.34
N LEU A 171 -0.74 3.54 0.96
CA LEU A 171 0.33 2.54 0.96
C LEU A 171 0.70 2.19 -0.48
N GLY A 172 1.98 2.24 -0.81
CA GLY A 172 2.45 1.85 -2.13
C GLY A 172 3.65 0.93 -2.10
N LEU A 173 3.68 -0.06 -3.00
CA LEU A 173 4.77 -1.00 -3.13
C LEU A 173 5.38 -0.90 -4.53
N SER A 174 6.71 -0.82 -4.65
CA SER A 174 7.43 -0.66 -5.92
C SER A 174 6.91 0.56 -6.70
N MET A 175 6.41 0.40 -7.92
CA MET A 175 5.79 1.49 -8.70
C MET A 175 4.60 2.15 -7.96
N GLY A 176 3.90 1.39 -7.13
CA GLY A 176 2.89 1.94 -6.22
C GLY A 176 3.48 2.86 -5.16
N GLY A 177 4.71 2.62 -4.70
CA GLY A 177 5.43 3.51 -3.79
C GLY A 177 5.70 4.88 -4.42
N SER A 178 6.11 4.92 -5.69
CA SER A 178 6.24 6.17 -6.45
C SER A 178 4.89 6.87 -6.62
N THR A 179 3.81 6.11 -6.84
CA THR A 179 2.43 6.64 -6.87
C THR A 179 2.06 7.29 -5.55
N ALA A 180 2.39 6.64 -4.42
CA ALA A 180 2.11 7.16 -3.08
C ALA A 180 2.89 8.45 -2.79
N LEU A 181 4.13 8.58 -3.25
CA LEU A 181 4.90 9.82 -3.17
C LEU A 181 4.29 10.93 -4.04
N ALA A 182 3.82 10.58 -5.25
CA ALA A 182 3.23 11.55 -6.17
C ALA A 182 1.89 12.10 -5.66
N ILE A 183 1.05 11.29 -5.02
CA ILE A 183 -0.21 11.79 -4.43
C ILE A 183 0.03 12.62 -3.16
N ALA A 184 1.19 12.50 -2.53
CA ALA A 184 1.63 13.35 -1.43
C ALA A 184 2.20 14.71 -1.90
N GLY A 185 2.38 14.91 -3.23
CA GLY A 185 2.88 16.15 -3.81
C GLY A 185 4.24 16.07 -4.48
N ALA A 186 4.90 14.88 -4.53
CA ALA A 186 6.09 14.71 -5.35
C ALA A 186 5.73 14.83 -6.84
N ARG A 187 6.56 15.55 -7.61
CA ARG A 187 6.30 15.81 -9.02
C ARG A 187 7.29 15.08 -9.91
N ILE A 188 6.79 14.45 -10.95
CA ILE A 188 7.63 13.85 -11.97
C ILE A 188 8.31 14.97 -12.78
N ASP A 189 9.59 14.83 -13.05
CA ASP A 189 10.31 15.63 -14.05
C ASP A 189 10.10 14.97 -15.43
N PRO A 190 9.40 15.64 -16.36
CA PRO A 190 9.12 15.06 -17.68
C PRO A 190 10.39 14.65 -18.43
N LYS A 191 11.49 15.40 -18.28
CA LYS A 191 12.75 15.06 -18.94
C LYS A 191 13.38 13.81 -18.33
N ARG A 192 13.40 13.69 -17.00
CA ARG A 192 13.91 12.48 -16.34
C ARG A 192 13.09 11.25 -16.71
N LEU A 193 11.78 11.40 -16.87
CA LEU A 193 10.93 10.31 -17.31
C LEU A 193 11.21 9.94 -18.76
N ALA A 194 11.43 10.91 -19.66
CA ALA A 194 11.81 10.65 -21.04
C ALA A 194 13.15 9.90 -21.12
N ASP A 195 14.15 10.35 -20.37
CA ASP A 195 15.52 9.80 -20.35
C ASP A 195 15.61 8.44 -19.58
N TYR A 196 14.55 8.02 -18.88
CA TYR A 196 14.62 6.94 -17.88
C TYR A 196 15.12 5.61 -18.42
N CYS A 197 14.75 5.26 -19.65
CA CYS A 197 15.16 4.04 -20.32
C CYS A 197 16.16 4.24 -21.46
N ASP A 198 16.89 5.35 -21.49
CA ASP A 198 18.01 5.53 -22.44
C ASP A 198 19.12 4.51 -22.18
N THR A 199 19.23 4.04 -20.95
CA THR A 199 20.09 2.92 -20.54
C THR A 199 19.33 1.96 -19.64
N ASP A 200 19.85 0.74 -19.46
CA ASP A 200 19.28 -0.26 -18.54
C ASP A 200 19.79 -0.10 -17.09
N ALA A 201 20.63 0.90 -16.81
CA ALA A 201 21.37 0.99 -15.57
C ALA A 201 20.47 1.08 -14.31
N LEU A 202 19.33 1.77 -14.41
CA LEU A 202 18.42 1.98 -13.28
C LEU A 202 17.44 0.81 -13.08
N ASN A 203 16.85 0.31 -14.17
CA ASN A 203 15.82 -0.72 -14.12
C ASN A 203 15.87 -1.61 -15.36
N PRO A 204 16.79 -2.61 -15.40
CA PRO A 204 17.00 -3.44 -16.57
C PRO A 204 15.75 -4.12 -17.11
N SER A 205 14.95 -4.75 -16.21
CA SER A 205 13.75 -5.51 -16.60
C SER A 205 12.67 -4.62 -17.19
N LEU A 206 12.40 -3.46 -16.58
CA LEU A 206 11.39 -2.52 -17.07
C LEU A 206 11.83 -1.91 -18.40
N CYS A 207 13.05 -1.43 -18.50
CA CYS A 207 13.55 -0.74 -19.71
C CYS A 207 13.68 -1.71 -20.88
N GLU A 208 14.07 -2.95 -20.65
CA GLU A 208 14.03 -3.98 -21.68
C GLU A 208 12.61 -4.22 -22.18
N TRP A 209 11.63 -4.35 -21.27
CA TRP A 209 10.24 -4.52 -21.66
C TRP A 209 9.69 -3.33 -22.44
N VAL A 210 10.02 -2.09 -22.04
CA VAL A 210 9.67 -0.86 -22.76
C VAL A 210 10.19 -0.93 -24.20
N ARG A 211 11.49 -1.23 -24.40
CA ARG A 211 12.09 -1.36 -25.73
C ARG A 211 11.48 -2.48 -26.57
N GLN A 212 11.30 -3.67 -25.98
CA GLN A 212 10.70 -4.82 -26.67
C GLN A 212 9.25 -4.55 -27.10
N SER A 213 8.55 -3.68 -26.36
CA SER A 213 7.21 -3.22 -26.69
C SER A 213 7.17 -2.12 -27.76
N GLY A 214 8.33 -1.68 -28.27
CA GLY A 214 8.43 -0.60 -29.27
C GLY A 214 8.03 0.78 -28.73
N VAL A 215 8.07 0.97 -27.41
CA VAL A 215 7.72 2.25 -26.77
C VAL A 215 8.94 3.14 -26.69
N ASP A 216 8.84 4.34 -27.24
CA ASP A 216 9.81 5.42 -27.13
C ASP A 216 9.27 6.46 -26.12
N LEU A 217 9.93 6.58 -24.96
CA LEU A 217 9.53 7.50 -23.91
C LEU A 217 9.69 8.97 -24.33
N HIS A 218 10.66 9.28 -25.22
CA HIS A 218 10.85 10.63 -25.76
C HIS A 218 9.72 11.04 -26.72
N ALA A 219 9.06 10.07 -27.35
CA ALA A 219 7.92 10.31 -28.24
C ALA A 219 6.58 10.41 -27.50
N MET A 220 6.53 10.11 -26.20
CA MET A 220 5.30 10.21 -25.40
C MET A 220 4.92 11.67 -25.14
N ASP A 221 3.60 11.95 -25.06
CA ASP A 221 3.12 13.25 -24.60
C ASP A 221 3.27 13.38 -23.06
N LEU A 222 4.37 13.98 -22.64
CA LEU A 222 4.73 14.17 -21.23
C LEU A 222 4.31 15.54 -20.65
N ARG A 223 3.52 16.34 -21.39
CA ARG A 223 3.12 17.69 -20.94
C ARG A 223 2.44 17.71 -19.58
N SER A 224 1.69 16.67 -19.24
CA SER A 224 1.00 16.52 -17.96
C SER A 224 1.82 15.78 -16.90
N ALA A 225 3.00 15.24 -17.23
CA ALA A 225 3.75 14.40 -16.30
C ALA A 225 4.23 15.14 -15.04
N GLY A 226 4.60 16.43 -15.20
CA GLY A 226 5.11 17.27 -14.10
C GLY A 226 4.04 17.98 -13.26
N ARG A 227 2.77 17.65 -13.47
CA ARG A 227 1.66 18.28 -12.74
C ARG A 227 1.70 17.96 -11.24
N ASP A 228 1.04 18.80 -10.46
CA ASP A 228 0.76 18.52 -9.06
C ASP A 228 -0.40 17.53 -8.95
N ASN A 229 -0.16 16.43 -8.27
CA ASN A 229 -1.17 15.40 -8.02
C ASN A 229 -1.52 15.28 -6.53
N GLU A 230 -1.15 16.26 -5.70
CA GLU A 230 -1.48 16.24 -4.27
C GLU A 230 -2.99 16.07 -4.05
N ASP A 231 -3.36 15.08 -3.25
CA ASP A 231 -4.73 14.94 -2.74
C ASP A 231 -4.70 15.21 -1.22
N ARG A 232 -5.23 16.36 -0.81
CA ARG A 232 -5.18 16.83 0.57
C ARG A 232 -6.03 16.03 1.55
N ARG A 233 -6.82 15.08 1.08
CA ARG A 233 -7.54 14.13 1.94
C ARG A 233 -6.60 13.06 2.49
N ILE A 234 -5.42 12.86 1.86
CA ILE A 234 -4.41 11.92 2.34
C ILE A 234 -3.69 12.52 3.54
N ARG A 235 -3.66 11.80 4.65
CA ARG A 235 -3.06 12.22 5.92
C ARG A 235 -1.69 11.61 6.19
N PHE A 236 -1.42 10.47 5.58
CA PHE A 236 -0.19 9.72 5.76
C PHE A 236 0.17 8.93 4.51
N VAL A 237 1.45 8.78 4.26
CA VAL A 237 1.95 7.97 3.13
C VAL A 237 3.03 7.00 3.61
N MET A 238 2.89 5.74 3.22
CA MET A 238 3.94 4.75 3.37
C MET A 238 4.33 4.17 2.01
N ALA A 239 5.62 4.17 1.70
CA ALA A 239 6.14 3.65 0.45
C ALA A 239 7.23 2.59 0.72
N ILE A 240 6.97 1.38 0.25
CA ILE A 240 7.88 0.24 0.37
C ILE A 240 8.60 0.04 -0.96
N ASP A 241 9.93 0.17 -0.95
CA ASP A 241 10.80 0.10 -2.14
C ASP A 241 10.25 0.90 -3.33
N PRO A 242 9.93 2.21 -3.15
CA PRO A 242 9.33 3.02 -4.19
C PRO A 242 10.21 3.03 -5.44
N ALA A 243 9.63 2.68 -6.61
CA ALA A 243 10.36 2.65 -7.88
C ALA A 243 9.42 3.02 -9.05
N PRO A 244 9.86 3.84 -10.02
CA PRO A 244 11.14 4.56 -10.05
C PRO A 244 11.12 5.83 -9.18
N VAL A 245 12.18 6.07 -8.39
CA VAL A 245 12.34 7.35 -7.66
C VAL A 245 13.14 8.38 -8.48
N ASP A 246 13.87 7.91 -9.48
CA ASP A 246 14.77 8.76 -10.28
C ASP A 246 14.03 9.71 -11.22
N VAL A 247 12.76 9.44 -11.50
CA VAL A 247 11.93 10.26 -12.41
C VAL A 247 11.40 11.53 -11.76
N PHE A 248 11.55 11.70 -10.44
CA PHE A 248 11.02 12.87 -9.74
C PHE A 248 11.92 14.11 -9.84
N ASP A 249 11.30 15.30 -9.88
CA ASP A 249 11.96 16.53 -9.52
C ASP A 249 12.30 16.49 -8.02
N PHE A 250 13.59 16.42 -7.72
CA PHE A 250 14.07 16.29 -6.34
C PHE A 250 13.60 17.42 -5.43
N ASN A 251 13.46 18.65 -5.97
CA ASN A 251 13.00 19.80 -5.20
C ASN A 251 11.53 19.67 -4.77
N SER A 252 10.73 18.88 -5.47
CA SER A 252 9.32 18.68 -5.12
C SER A 252 9.13 17.95 -3.80
N PHE A 253 10.08 17.11 -3.39
CA PHE A 253 10.00 16.38 -2.12
C PHE A 253 9.94 17.29 -0.90
N SER A 254 10.59 18.46 -0.94
CA SER A 254 10.55 19.45 0.15
C SER A 254 9.17 20.09 0.36
N LYS A 255 8.24 19.90 -0.58
CA LYS A 255 6.87 20.43 -0.52
C LYS A 255 5.87 19.46 0.08
N ILE A 256 6.25 18.20 0.27
CA ILE A 256 5.39 17.20 0.90
C ILE A 256 5.18 17.60 2.36
N SER A 257 3.94 17.83 2.74
CA SER A 257 3.55 18.31 4.06
C SER A 257 3.09 17.21 5.01
N VAL A 258 2.58 16.10 4.48
CA VAL A 258 2.11 14.96 5.27
C VAL A 258 3.28 14.11 5.78
N PRO A 259 3.13 13.38 6.90
CA PRO A 259 4.11 12.39 7.32
C PRO A 259 4.31 11.30 6.26
N VAL A 260 5.57 10.92 6.03
CA VAL A 260 5.95 9.88 5.06
C VAL A 260 6.83 8.84 5.74
N GLU A 261 6.49 7.57 5.60
CA GLU A 261 7.36 6.46 6.01
C GLU A 261 7.90 5.74 4.78
N LEU A 262 9.22 5.67 4.67
CA LEU A 262 9.93 5.01 3.57
C LEU A 262 10.64 3.77 4.08
N VAL A 263 10.40 2.64 3.42
CA VAL A 263 11.03 1.35 3.76
C VAL A 263 11.73 0.82 2.53
N ASN A 264 13.02 0.53 2.64
CA ASN A 264 13.74 -0.23 1.62
C ASN A 264 13.95 -1.70 2.03
N LEU A 265 13.92 -2.57 1.03
CA LEU A 265 14.15 -4.01 1.16
C LEU A 265 15.54 -4.35 0.63
N GLY A 266 16.46 -4.72 1.52
CA GLY A 266 17.83 -5.03 1.20
C GLY A 266 18.84 -4.23 1.99
N GLN A 267 20.08 -4.68 1.95
CA GLN A 267 21.23 -3.96 2.50
C GLN A 267 21.64 -2.80 1.58
N PRO A 268 22.28 -1.76 2.11
CA PRO A 268 22.89 -0.72 1.28
C PRO A 268 23.80 -1.33 0.19
N GLY A 269 23.60 -0.89 -1.05
CA GLY A 269 24.29 -1.41 -2.23
C GLY A 269 23.69 -2.70 -2.82
N LYS A 270 22.64 -3.26 -2.20
CA LYS A 270 21.83 -4.36 -2.75
C LYS A 270 20.41 -3.92 -3.11
N ILE A 271 19.95 -2.79 -2.58
CA ILE A 271 18.70 -2.17 -2.98
C ILE A 271 18.84 -1.76 -4.45
N PRO A 272 17.85 -2.06 -5.31
CA PRO A 272 17.86 -1.59 -6.69
C PRO A 272 18.02 -0.06 -6.76
N LEU A 273 18.88 0.43 -7.64
CA LEU A 273 19.19 1.87 -7.72
C LEU A 273 17.93 2.72 -7.84
N THR A 274 17.00 2.28 -8.68
CA THR A 274 15.72 2.97 -8.94
C THR A 274 14.76 2.96 -7.75
N ALA A 275 15.02 2.13 -6.71
CA ALA A 275 14.20 2.04 -5.50
C ALA A 275 14.88 2.65 -4.26
N GLU A 276 16.14 3.11 -4.39
CA GLU A 276 16.93 3.61 -3.26
C GLU A 276 16.34 4.94 -2.73
N ALA A 277 15.68 4.87 -1.58
CA ALA A 277 14.87 5.97 -1.03
C ALA A 277 15.59 6.81 0.03
N SER A 278 16.81 6.47 0.44
CA SER A 278 17.48 7.16 1.55
C SER A 278 17.75 8.65 1.27
N LYS A 279 17.97 9.01 0.00
CA LYS A 279 18.20 10.41 -0.40
C LYS A 279 16.90 11.21 -0.39
N ILE A 280 15.80 10.63 -0.90
CA ILE A 280 14.49 11.32 -0.92
C ILE A 280 13.94 11.44 0.50
N ALA A 281 14.18 10.47 1.39
CA ALA A 281 13.82 10.58 2.80
C ALA A 281 14.42 11.82 3.48
N LYS A 282 15.65 12.19 3.13
CA LYS A 282 16.31 13.40 3.66
C LYS A 282 15.74 14.70 3.08
N ALA A 283 15.07 14.64 1.94
CA ALA A 283 14.49 15.80 1.27
C ALA A 283 13.04 16.06 1.70
N ILE A 284 12.36 15.08 2.27
CA ILE A 284 10.98 15.22 2.76
C ILE A 284 11.01 15.67 4.23
N PRO A 285 10.37 16.80 4.60
CA PRO A 285 10.49 17.36 5.95
C PRO A 285 10.06 16.42 7.09
N ASN A 286 8.99 15.66 6.88
CA ASN A 286 8.39 14.77 7.89
C ASN A 286 8.53 13.30 7.48
N ALA A 287 9.69 12.90 6.95
CA ALA A 287 9.92 11.51 6.57
C ALA A 287 10.67 10.74 7.66
N THR A 288 10.28 9.47 7.81
CA THR A 288 11.07 8.43 8.46
C THR A 288 11.58 7.45 7.40
N TYR A 289 12.75 6.85 7.65
CA TYR A 289 13.37 5.89 6.75
C TYR A 289 13.89 4.70 7.51
N SER A 290 13.59 3.52 7.01
CA SER A 290 14.09 2.26 7.55
C SER A 290 14.44 1.27 6.45
N THR A 291 15.18 0.22 6.80
CA THR A 291 15.54 -0.87 5.89
C THR A 291 15.26 -2.21 6.54
N ILE A 292 14.82 -3.19 5.73
CA ILE A 292 14.81 -4.60 6.10
C ILE A 292 15.96 -5.26 5.36
N GLY A 293 17.13 -5.30 6.01
CA GLY A 293 18.41 -5.62 5.35
C GLY A 293 18.56 -7.05 4.85
N ASP A 294 17.79 -8.00 5.37
CA ASP A 294 17.76 -9.40 4.98
C ASP A 294 16.59 -9.75 4.04
N ALA A 295 15.88 -8.74 3.53
CA ALA A 295 14.89 -8.85 2.47
C ALA A 295 15.48 -8.48 1.10
N SER A 296 14.69 -8.63 0.05
CA SER A 296 14.97 -8.15 -1.30
C SER A 296 13.74 -7.43 -1.86
N HIS A 297 13.91 -6.70 -2.98
CA HIS A 297 12.79 -6.08 -3.69
C HIS A 297 11.65 -7.06 -3.98
N TYR A 298 12.00 -8.32 -4.25
CA TYR A 298 11.03 -9.37 -4.58
C TYR A 298 10.33 -9.97 -3.35
N SER A 299 10.78 -9.66 -2.14
CA SER A 299 10.09 -10.06 -0.91
C SER A 299 8.72 -9.39 -0.73
N MET A 300 8.40 -8.38 -1.54
CA MET A 300 7.06 -7.77 -1.58
C MET A 300 6.05 -8.54 -2.43
N PHE A 301 6.47 -9.57 -3.18
CA PHE A 301 5.54 -10.48 -3.86
C PHE A 301 4.93 -11.47 -2.87
N ALA A 302 3.77 -12.05 -3.20
CA ALA A 302 3.18 -13.12 -2.41
C ALA A 302 4.13 -14.31 -2.29
N GLU A 303 3.88 -15.22 -1.33
CA GLU A 303 4.71 -16.40 -1.12
C GLU A 303 4.75 -17.30 -2.37
N CYS A 304 5.93 -17.76 -2.72
CA CYS A 304 6.09 -18.69 -3.85
C CYS A 304 5.53 -20.06 -3.52
N LYS A 305 4.86 -20.67 -4.49
CA LYS A 305 4.45 -22.07 -4.44
C LYS A 305 5.66 -23.00 -4.55
N PRO A 306 5.57 -24.23 -4.04
CA PRO A 306 6.57 -25.25 -4.35
C PRO A 306 6.75 -25.42 -5.86
N GLY A 307 7.99 -25.43 -6.34
CA GLY A 307 8.32 -25.52 -7.77
C GLY A 307 8.21 -24.22 -8.57
N ALA A 308 7.86 -23.11 -7.93
CA ALA A 308 7.71 -21.82 -8.64
C ALA A 308 9.04 -21.31 -9.24
N SER A 309 10.18 -21.60 -8.62
CA SER A 309 11.50 -21.22 -9.15
C SER A 309 11.80 -21.93 -10.45
N GLU A 310 11.55 -23.23 -10.55
CA GLU A 310 11.74 -24.05 -11.74
C GLU A 310 10.79 -23.62 -12.88
N ILE A 311 9.55 -23.23 -12.53
CA ILE A 311 8.60 -22.67 -13.50
C ILE A 311 9.14 -21.32 -14.00
N ALA A 312 9.63 -20.46 -13.11
CA ALA A 312 10.16 -19.16 -13.48
C ALA A 312 11.37 -19.27 -14.42
N GLU A 313 12.27 -20.23 -14.19
CA GLU A 313 13.38 -20.54 -15.10
C GLU A 313 12.89 -21.00 -16.48
N THR A 314 11.91 -21.91 -16.51
CA THR A 314 11.32 -22.45 -17.76
C THR A 314 10.63 -21.35 -18.56
N GLU A 315 9.89 -20.47 -17.89
CA GLU A 315 9.21 -19.31 -18.49
C GLU A 315 10.14 -18.13 -18.77
N LYS A 316 11.43 -18.30 -18.50
CA LYS A 316 12.49 -17.26 -18.70
C LYS A 316 12.18 -15.94 -17.97
N VAL A 317 11.59 -16.03 -16.77
CA VAL A 317 11.42 -14.89 -15.89
C VAL A 317 12.81 -14.51 -15.37
N ARG A 318 13.30 -13.34 -15.77
CA ARG A 318 14.67 -12.88 -15.41
C ARG A 318 14.78 -12.44 -13.96
N ASP A 319 13.72 -11.85 -13.45
CA ASP A 319 13.69 -11.36 -12.08
C ASP A 319 13.64 -12.54 -11.09
N PRO A 320 14.43 -12.50 -10.00
CA PRO A 320 14.47 -13.58 -9.02
C PRO A 320 13.28 -13.53 -8.06
N ILE A 321 12.08 -13.69 -8.61
CA ILE A 321 10.78 -13.45 -7.95
C ILE A 321 10.53 -14.30 -6.70
N CYS A 322 11.23 -15.43 -6.56
CA CYS A 322 11.16 -16.32 -5.39
C CYS A 322 12.39 -16.23 -4.49
N MET A 323 13.31 -15.29 -4.75
CA MET A 323 14.48 -15.09 -3.91
C MET A 323 14.24 -13.97 -2.90
N ASP A 324 14.25 -14.34 -1.65
CA ASP A 324 14.33 -13.40 -0.54
C ASP A 324 15.80 -13.09 -0.21
N GLY A 325 16.06 -12.22 0.74
CA GLY A 325 17.43 -11.94 1.16
C GLY A 325 18.20 -13.19 1.67
N VAL A 326 18.96 -13.07 2.76
CA VAL A 326 20.00 -14.07 3.06
C VAL A 326 19.53 -15.22 3.94
N SER A 327 18.49 -15.10 4.78
CA SER A 327 18.25 -16.09 5.83
C SER A 327 16.83 -16.29 6.33
N ARG A 328 15.92 -15.35 6.10
CA ARG A 328 14.52 -15.48 6.57
C ARG A 328 13.59 -15.95 5.50
N ALA A 329 12.57 -16.70 5.92
CA ALA A 329 11.43 -17.03 5.04
C ALA A 329 10.64 -15.76 4.68
N ARG A 330 10.06 -15.74 3.49
CA ARG A 330 9.22 -14.63 3.02
C ARG A 330 8.06 -14.33 3.97
N SER A 331 7.45 -15.36 4.55
CA SER A 331 6.38 -15.24 5.55
C SER A 331 6.79 -14.43 6.78
N GLU A 332 8.05 -14.53 7.22
CA GLU A 332 8.56 -13.77 8.36
C GLU A 332 8.81 -12.31 7.97
N ILE A 333 9.32 -12.07 6.75
CA ILE A 333 9.47 -10.71 6.18
C ILE A 333 8.09 -10.06 6.02
N HIS A 334 7.11 -10.80 5.50
CA HIS A 334 5.72 -10.34 5.40
C HIS A 334 5.13 -9.98 6.76
N THR A 335 5.34 -10.81 7.76
CA THR A 335 4.91 -10.54 9.14
C THR A 335 5.49 -9.23 9.66
N GLN A 336 6.78 -8.98 9.43
CA GLN A 336 7.42 -7.73 9.81
C GLN A 336 6.84 -6.54 9.05
N LEU A 337 6.67 -6.65 7.73
CA LEU A 337 6.09 -5.58 6.90
C LEU A 337 4.66 -5.25 7.33
N ILE A 338 3.82 -6.27 7.55
CA ILE A 338 2.45 -6.08 8.02
C ILE A 338 2.44 -5.36 9.36
N ASN A 339 3.27 -5.77 10.32
CA ASN A 339 3.36 -5.13 11.63
C ASN A 339 3.83 -3.67 11.52
N MET A 340 4.79 -3.38 10.65
CA MET A 340 5.25 -2.00 10.39
C MET A 340 4.12 -1.14 9.82
N VAL A 341 3.40 -1.64 8.81
CA VAL A 341 2.27 -0.93 8.21
C VAL A 341 1.16 -0.70 9.24
N VAL A 342 0.77 -1.73 9.98
CA VAL A 342 -0.26 -1.61 11.04
C VAL A 342 0.15 -0.57 12.07
N ALA A 343 1.40 -0.60 12.55
CA ALA A 343 1.90 0.34 13.54
C ALA A 343 1.91 1.77 13.01
N ALA A 344 2.41 1.98 11.77
CA ALA A 344 2.50 3.28 11.13
C ALA A 344 1.10 3.88 10.90
N PHE A 345 0.19 3.14 10.26
CA PHE A 345 -1.17 3.63 10.00
C PHE A 345 -1.98 3.82 11.28
N SER A 346 -1.78 2.98 12.31
CA SER A 346 -2.45 3.18 13.61
C SER A 346 -1.95 4.43 14.34
N ARG A 347 -0.70 4.83 14.15
CA ARG A 347 -0.12 6.03 14.75
C ARG A 347 -0.50 7.31 14.01
N GLU A 348 -0.46 7.27 12.67
CA GLU A 348 -0.53 8.46 11.83
C GLU A 348 -1.94 8.74 11.29
N VAL A 349 -2.78 7.70 11.17
CA VAL A 349 -4.09 7.79 10.52
C VAL A 349 -5.21 7.66 11.52
N LYS A 350 -5.15 6.71 12.48
CA LYS A 350 -6.20 6.57 13.50
C LYS A 350 -6.15 7.76 14.46
N SER A 351 -7.24 8.51 14.54
CA SER A 351 -7.39 9.57 15.52
C SER A 351 -7.36 8.97 16.95
N SER A 352 -6.63 9.63 17.85
CA SER A 352 -6.70 9.30 19.29
C SER A 352 -8.05 9.79 19.81
N HIS A 353 -9.05 8.93 19.82
CA HIS A 353 -10.34 9.19 20.46
C HIS A 353 -10.31 8.86 21.95
#